data_1115c4813470826e7487864747df17b9
#
_entry.id   1115c4813470826e7487864747df17b9
#
_cell.length_a   1.000
_cell.length_b   1.000
_cell.length_c   1.000
_cell.angle_alpha   90.00
_cell.angle_beta   90.00
_cell.angle_gamma   90.00
#
_symmetry.space_group_name_H-M   'P 1'
#
loop_
_entity.id
_entity.type
_entity.pdbx_description
1 polymer ?
#
loop_
_entity_poly.entity_id
_entity_poly.type
_entity_poly.pdbx_seq_one_letter_code
_entity_poly.pdbx_strand_id
1 'polypeptide(L)'
;TMMAELLAKETGVCRGRGGSMHMADVNLGSLGANGVVSGGLPLSVGAGLTIKLRGGDGVCICFFGDGASNEGAFHESINMSSIWKLPVIYVCENNQYGMSMSVKRSMAAADLADRAIAYGIPGETVDGMDALAVYETVKQAVAHARSGNGPTLVNAITYRYFGHSKSDKQRYRTKEEVEAWRAKDPIVSFRDRLIGMGMISEAEAAGIEARAQKAVEDAIAWA
;
A
#
# COMPACT_ATOMS: atom_id res chain seq x y z
N THR A 1 -3.48 -13.80 15.28
CA THR A 1 -4.78 -14.00 14.58
C THR A 1 -4.64 -13.96 13.06
N MET A 2 -3.78 -13.06 12.48
CA MET A 2 -3.57 -12.96 11.02
C MET A 2 -3.01 -14.27 10.43
N MET A 3 -2.00 -14.89 11.05
CA MET A 3 -1.47 -16.18 10.59
C MET A 3 -2.52 -17.28 10.65
N ALA A 4 -3.33 -17.33 11.71
CA ALA A 4 -4.45 -18.27 11.83
C ALA A 4 -5.48 -18.10 10.70
N GLU A 5 -5.75 -16.86 10.28
CA GLU A 5 -6.62 -16.58 9.12
C GLU A 5 -6.06 -17.17 7.82
N LEU A 6 -4.75 -16.97 7.57
CA LEU A 6 -4.07 -17.53 6.39
C LEU A 6 -4.09 -19.07 6.39
N LEU A 7 -4.07 -19.69 7.57
CA LEU A 7 -4.15 -21.15 7.76
C LEU A 7 -5.59 -21.66 7.89
N ALA A 8 -6.60 -20.83 7.58
CA ALA A 8 -8.01 -21.15 7.62
C ALA A 8 -8.51 -21.69 8.99
N LYS A 9 -7.95 -21.15 10.10
CA LYS A 9 -8.33 -21.50 11.47
C LYS A 9 -9.45 -20.60 12.00
N GLU A 10 -10.30 -21.14 12.85
CA GLU A 10 -11.40 -20.39 13.48
C GLU A 10 -10.90 -19.25 14.39
N THR A 11 -9.68 -19.37 14.93
CA THR A 11 -8.99 -18.34 15.69
C THR A 11 -8.47 -17.17 14.83
N GLY A 12 -8.62 -17.27 13.50
CA GLY A 12 -8.29 -16.19 12.56
C GLY A 12 -9.18 -14.97 12.73
N VAL A 13 -8.69 -13.80 12.30
CA VAL A 13 -9.38 -12.51 12.44
C VAL A 13 -10.76 -12.49 11.77
N CYS A 14 -10.94 -13.23 10.68
CA CYS A 14 -12.21 -13.47 9.98
C CYS A 14 -12.69 -14.93 10.11
N ARG A 15 -12.30 -15.62 11.19
CA ARG A 15 -12.64 -17.02 11.48
C ARG A 15 -12.18 -17.99 10.36
N GLY A 16 -11.03 -17.72 9.74
CA GLY A 16 -10.46 -18.53 8.68
C GLY A 16 -11.19 -18.47 7.35
N ARG A 17 -12.13 -17.55 7.15
CA ARG A 17 -12.96 -17.44 5.94
C ARG A 17 -12.51 -16.39 4.95
N GLY A 18 -11.70 -15.43 5.40
CA GLY A 18 -11.20 -14.31 4.58
C GLY A 18 -9.95 -14.67 3.77
N GLY A 19 -9.13 -15.56 4.30
CA GLY A 19 -7.81 -15.86 3.71
C GLY A 19 -6.97 -14.60 3.55
N SER A 20 -6.11 -14.54 2.53
CA SER A 20 -5.20 -13.40 2.31
C SER A 20 -5.88 -12.15 1.74
N MET A 21 -7.05 -12.28 1.12
CA MET A 21 -7.68 -11.19 0.35
C MET A 21 -8.82 -10.47 1.07
N HIS A 22 -9.29 -10.97 2.21
CA HIS A 22 -10.49 -10.43 2.87
C HIS A 22 -10.30 -10.25 4.38
N MET A 23 -9.06 -10.06 4.84
CA MET A 23 -8.80 -9.80 6.25
C MET A 23 -9.30 -8.40 6.63
N ALA A 24 -10.01 -8.33 7.76
CA ALA A 24 -10.47 -7.07 8.35
C ALA A 24 -10.42 -7.17 9.88
N ASP A 25 -10.01 -6.09 10.53
CA ASP A 25 -10.10 -5.91 11.98
C ASP A 25 -10.38 -4.45 12.31
N VAL A 26 -11.65 -4.12 12.36
CA VAL A 26 -12.11 -2.75 12.58
C VAL A 26 -11.69 -2.19 13.95
N ASN A 27 -11.42 -3.04 14.93
CA ASN A 27 -10.94 -2.60 16.24
C ASN A 27 -9.50 -2.10 16.20
N LEU A 28 -8.72 -2.58 15.23
CA LEU A 28 -7.35 -2.11 14.94
C LEU A 28 -7.31 -1.04 13.85
N GLY A 29 -8.47 -0.58 13.36
CA GLY A 29 -8.54 0.40 12.27
C GLY A 29 -8.32 -0.20 10.87
N SER A 30 -8.19 -1.52 10.74
CA SER A 30 -8.13 -2.20 9.45
C SER A 30 -9.55 -2.44 8.92
N LEU A 31 -9.98 -1.61 7.97
CA LEU A 31 -11.33 -1.69 7.39
C LEU A 31 -11.49 -2.85 6.42
N GLY A 32 -10.42 -3.50 6.06
CA GLY A 32 -10.38 -4.74 5.31
C GLY A 32 -9.68 -4.67 3.97
N ALA A 33 -9.24 -5.84 3.52
CA ALA A 33 -8.81 -6.07 2.15
C ALA A 33 -10.00 -6.52 1.30
N ASN A 34 -9.97 -6.23 0.01
CA ASN A 34 -11.05 -6.53 -0.92
C ASN A 34 -10.51 -7.23 -2.18
N GLY A 35 -11.05 -8.40 -2.50
CA GLY A 35 -10.70 -9.15 -3.71
C GLY A 35 -11.21 -8.52 -5.01
N VAL A 36 -12.17 -7.58 -4.93
CA VAL A 36 -12.61 -6.78 -6.08
C VAL A 36 -11.59 -5.67 -6.33
N VAL A 37 -10.99 -5.66 -7.51
CA VAL A 37 -10.04 -4.62 -7.91
C VAL A 37 -10.68 -3.25 -7.77
N SER A 38 -9.98 -2.29 -7.19
CA SER A 38 -10.45 -0.95 -6.82
C SER A 38 -11.60 -0.87 -5.79
N GLY A 39 -12.15 -2.00 -5.32
CA GLY A 39 -13.27 -2.00 -4.35
C GLY A 39 -12.98 -1.32 -3.01
N GLY A 40 -11.71 -1.19 -2.60
CA GLY A 40 -11.30 -0.43 -1.43
C GLY A 40 -11.49 1.09 -1.56
N LEU A 41 -11.46 1.61 -2.79
CA LEU A 41 -11.54 3.05 -3.05
C LEU A 41 -12.88 3.66 -2.60
N PRO A 42 -14.07 3.16 -3.02
CA PRO A 42 -15.33 3.68 -2.54
C PRO A 42 -15.55 3.43 -1.04
N LEU A 43 -15.01 2.34 -0.47
CA LEU A 43 -15.03 2.11 0.97
C LEU A 43 -14.26 3.19 1.74
N SER A 44 -13.13 3.64 1.19
CA SER A 44 -12.35 4.73 1.79
C SER A 44 -13.08 6.07 1.79
N VAL A 45 -13.94 6.33 0.80
CA VAL A 45 -14.82 7.51 0.77
C VAL A 45 -15.78 7.48 1.96
N GLY A 46 -16.42 6.32 2.21
CA GLY A 46 -17.30 6.14 3.36
C GLY A 46 -16.57 6.29 4.70
N ALA A 47 -15.36 5.75 4.81
CA ALA A 47 -14.50 5.90 5.98
C ALA A 47 -14.10 7.36 6.21
N GLY A 48 -13.63 8.04 5.17
CA GLY A 48 -13.28 9.46 5.22
C GLY A 48 -14.47 10.34 5.61
N LEU A 49 -15.66 10.06 5.07
CA LEU A 49 -16.88 10.76 5.43
C LEU A 49 -17.24 10.54 6.92
N THR A 50 -17.11 9.30 7.38
CA THR A 50 -17.35 8.96 8.80
C THR A 50 -16.40 9.72 9.72
N ILE A 51 -15.11 9.76 9.40
CA ILE A 51 -14.09 10.50 10.16
C ILE A 51 -14.48 11.99 10.21
N LYS A 52 -14.80 12.58 9.07
CA LYS A 52 -15.18 14.00 8.96
C LYS A 52 -16.41 14.33 9.76
N LEU A 53 -17.48 13.52 9.70
CA LEU A 53 -18.74 13.76 10.41
C LEU A 53 -18.60 13.56 11.92
N ARG A 54 -17.74 12.65 12.38
CA ARG A 54 -17.49 12.44 13.81
C ARG A 54 -16.58 13.50 14.43
N GLY A 55 -15.86 14.24 13.60
CA GLY A 55 -14.80 15.14 14.06
C GLY A 55 -13.56 14.38 14.53
N GLY A 56 -12.48 15.09 14.74
CA GLY A 56 -11.19 14.53 15.16
C GLY A 56 -10.13 14.67 14.10
N ASP A 57 -8.96 14.05 14.33
CA ASP A 57 -7.76 14.15 13.50
C ASP A 57 -7.43 12.85 12.74
N GLY A 58 -8.36 11.89 12.76
CA GLY A 58 -8.21 10.63 12.02
C GLY A 58 -8.08 10.86 10.52
N VAL A 59 -7.34 9.98 9.84
CA VAL A 59 -7.25 9.92 8.38
C VAL A 59 -7.48 8.49 7.91
N CYS A 60 -8.01 8.33 6.71
CA CYS A 60 -8.12 7.04 6.05
C CYS A 60 -7.02 6.90 5.02
N ILE A 61 -6.24 5.81 5.05
CA ILE A 61 -5.27 5.49 4.00
C ILE A 61 -5.86 4.33 3.19
N CYS A 62 -5.95 4.52 1.88
CA CYS A 62 -6.44 3.53 0.93
C CYS A 62 -5.30 3.09 0.03
N PHE A 63 -4.89 1.82 0.13
CA PHE A 63 -3.90 1.21 -0.74
C PHE A 63 -4.57 0.56 -1.94
N PHE A 64 -3.97 0.71 -3.12
CA PHE A 64 -4.41 0.08 -4.36
C PHE A 64 -3.25 -0.07 -5.34
N GLY A 65 -3.34 -1.02 -6.28
CA GLY A 65 -2.31 -1.22 -7.31
C GLY A 65 -2.52 -0.31 -8.53
N ASP A 66 -1.48 -0.17 -9.35
CA ASP A 66 -1.51 0.60 -10.60
C ASP A 66 -2.63 0.17 -11.56
N GLY A 67 -2.90 -1.12 -11.66
CA GLY A 67 -4.02 -1.63 -12.46
C GLY A 67 -5.39 -1.09 -12.02
N ALA A 68 -5.61 -0.96 -10.71
CA ALA A 68 -6.84 -0.46 -10.13
C ALA A 68 -7.12 1.00 -10.49
N SER A 69 -6.10 1.78 -10.79
CA SER A 69 -6.26 3.18 -11.19
C SER A 69 -6.98 3.38 -12.52
N ASN A 70 -7.18 2.33 -13.31
CA ASN A 70 -7.90 2.36 -14.59
C ASN A 70 -9.38 1.97 -14.46
N GLU A 71 -9.83 1.60 -13.26
CA GLU A 71 -11.23 1.28 -12.98
C GLU A 71 -12.05 2.58 -12.76
N GLY A 72 -13.35 2.54 -13.13
CA GLY A 72 -14.26 3.67 -12.91
C GLY A 72 -14.33 4.10 -11.45
N ALA A 73 -14.33 3.15 -10.52
CA ALA A 73 -14.38 3.40 -9.08
C ALA A 73 -13.20 4.26 -8.57
N PHE A 74 -12.03 4.22 -9.20
CA PHE A 74 -10.92 5.12 -8.90
C PHE A 74 -11.32 6.58 -9.14
N HIS A 75 -11.81 6.87 -10.33
CA HIS A 75 -12.19 8.23 -10.75
C HIS A 75 -13.35 8.78 -9.90
N GLU A 76 -14.37 7.98 -9.67
CA GLU A 76 -15.55 8.34 -8.88
C GLU A 76 -15.18 8.63 -7.43
N SER A 77 -14.39 7.75 -6.80
CA SER A 77 -14.01 7.86 -5.38
C SER A 77 -13.14 9.07 -5.11
N ILE A 78 -12.14 9.32 -5.95
CA ILE A 78 -11.25 10.49 -5.78
C ILE A 78 -12.02 11.78 -5.99
N ASN A 79 -12.88 11.84 -7.01
CA ASN A 79 -13.72 13.01 -7.27
C ASN A 79 -14.64 13.31 -6.07
N MET A 80 -15.34 12.31 -5.54
CA MET A 80 -16.20 12.49 -4.34
C MET A 80 -15.39 12.97 -3.13
N SER A 81 -14.25 12.35 -2.88
CA SER A 81 -13.37 12.73 -1.76
C SER A 81 -12.85 14.16 -1.90
N SER A 82 -12.56 14.59 -3.12
CA SER A 82 -12.13 15.97 -3.41
C SER A 82 -13.26 16.96 -3.14
N ILE A 83 -14.45 16.76 -3.71
CA ILE A 83 -15.62 17.64 -3.53
C ILE A 83 -15.97 17.81 -2.06
N TRP A 84 -15.92 16.72 -1.30
CA TRP A 84 -16.26 16.74 0.12
C TRP A 84 -15.08 17.02 1.04
N LYS A 85 -13.88 17.24 0.49
CA LYS A 85 -12.63 17.45 1.25
C LYS A 85 -12.46 16.41 2.36
N LEU A 86 -12.54 15.14 1.98
CA LEU A 86 -12.43 14.02 2.92
C LEU A 86 -10.97 13.77 3.32
N PRO A 87 -10.69 13.39 4.57
CA PRO A 87 -9.35 13.09 5.03
C PRO A 87 -8.91 11.69 4.56
N VAL A 88 -8.73 11.52 3.26
CA VAL A 88 -8.32 10.27 2.62
C VAL A 88 -6.98 10.45 1.93
N ILE A 89 -6.07 9.51 2.12
CA ILE A 89 -4.80 9.42 1.40
C ILE A 89 -4.87 8.20 0.50
N TYR A 90 -4.80 8.42 -0.80
CA TYR A 90 -4.81 7.39 -1.82
C TYR A 90 -3.38 7.00 -2.17
N VAL A 91 -2.94 5.81 -1.76
CA VAL A 91 -1.57 5.32 -2.01
C VAL A 91 -1.62 4.23 -3.08
N CYS A 92 -1.11 4.57 -4.25
CA CYS A 92 -0.90 3.59 -5.31
C CYS A 92 0.42 2.85 -5.09
N GLU A 93 0.34 1.55 -4.82
CA GLU A 93 1.49 0.64 -4.88
C GLU A 93 1.78 0.34 -6.36
N ASN A 94 2.43 1.28 -7.03
CA ASN A 94 2.76 1.16 -8.45
C ASN A 94 3.89 0.16 -8.64
N ASN A 95 3.52 -1.12 -8.63
CA ASN A 95 4.46 -2.22 -8.76
C ASN A 95 4.79 -2.58 -10.20
N GLN A 96 4.48 -1.71 -11.15
CA GLN A 96 4.76 -1.71 -12.58
C GLN A 96 3.88 -2.65 -13.41
N TYR A 97 3.05 -3.51 -12.78
CA TYR A 97 2.25 -4.49 -13.51
C TYR A 97 0.87 -4.74 -12.88
N GLY A 98 -0.18 -4.37 -13.57
CA GLY A 98 -1.55 -4.86 -13.32
C GLY A 98 -1.69 -6.28 -13.89
N MET A 99 -1.56 -7.31 -13.06
CA MET A 99 -1.37 -8.71 -13.49
C MET A 99 -0.17 -8.85 -14.43
N SER A 100 -0.40 -9.02 -15.74
CA SER A 100 0.61 -9.13 -16.80
C SER A 100 0.76 -7.86 -17.64
N MET A 101 -0.11 -6.87 -17.44
CA MET A 101 -0.12 -5.63 -18.20
C MET A 101 0.78 -4.59 -17.54
N SER A 102 1.82 -4.14 -18.23
CA SER A 102 2.70 -3.10 -17.71
C SER A 102 1.99 -1.72 -17.65
N VAL A 103 2.34 -0.91 -16.65
CA VAL A 103 1.83 0.46 -16.50
C VAL A 103 2.05 1.27 -17.77
N LYS A 104 3.21 1.16 -18.42
CA LYS A 104 3.55 1.84 -19.67
C LYS A 104 2.59 1.55 -20.83
N ARG A 105 1.89 0.41 -20.80
CA ARG A 105 0.92 0.01 -21.83
C ARG A 105 -0.53 0.29 -21.44
N SER A 106 -0.80 0.45 -20.15
CA SER A 106 -2.16 0.59 -19.63
C SER A 106 -2.53 2.03 -19.25
N MET A 107 -1.57 2.95 -19.23
CA MET A 107 -1.77 4.33 -18.82
C MET A 107 -1.24 5.29 -19.89
N ALA A 108 -2.08 6.26 -20.31
CA ALA A 108 -1.70 7.28 -21.26
C ALA A 108 -0.92 8.44 -20.60
N ALA A 109 -1.22 8.76 -19.33
CA ALA A 109 -0.48 9.76 -18.58
C ALA A 109 0.97 9.27 -18.32
N ALA A 110 1.93 10.18 -18.36
CA ALA A 110 3.33 9.84 -18.11
C ALA A 110 3.57 9.41 -16.66
N ASP A 111 2.84 10.04 -15.73
CA ASP A 111 2.85 9.73 -14.31
C ASP A 111 1.41 9.54 -13.80
N LEU A 112 1.21 8.56 -12.90
CA LEU A 112 -0.09 8.31 -12.29
C LEU A 112 -0.52 9.49 -11.41
N ALA A 113 0.41 10.15 -10.74
CA ALA A 113 0.15 11.32 -9.91
C ALA A 113 -0.45 12.50 -10.70
N ASP A 114 -0.18 12.60 -12.02
CA ASP A 114 -0.75 13.64 -12.88
C ASP A 114 -2.29 13.57 -12.94
N ARG A 115 -2.88 12.41 -12.68
CA ARG A 115 -4.34 12.27 -12.61
C ARG A 115 -4.97 13.11 -11.50
N ALA A 116 -4.22 13.43 -10.46
CA ALA A 116 -4.68 14.29 -9.35
C ALA A 116 -5.11 15.69 -9.82
N ILE A 117 -4.49 16.20 -10.89
CA ILE A 117 -4.79 17.51 -11.50
C ILE A 117 -6.26 17.59 -11.89
N ALA A 118 -6.81 16.51 -12.44
CA ALA A 118 -8.21 16.47 -12.88
C ALA A 118 -9.22 16.60 -11.72
N TYR A 119 -8.79 16.33 -10.49
CA TYR A 119 -9.63 16.41 -9.28
C TYR A 119 -9.29 17.62 -8.40
N GLY A 120 -8.32 18.43 -8.79
CA GLY A 120 -7.89 19.59 -8.02
C GLY A 120 -7.27 19.25 -6.66
N ILE A 121 -6.58 18.13 -6.58
CA ILE A 121 -5.91 17.64 -5.35
C ILE A 121 -4.40 17.52 -5.56
N PRO A 122 -3.59 17.49 -4.49
CA PRO A 122 -2.17 17.16 -4.59
C PRO A 122 -1.96 15.75 -5.16
N GLY A 123 -0.99 15.62 -6.07
CA GLY A 123 -0.49 14.37 -6.60
C GLY A 123 1.02 14.31 -6.43
N GLU A 124 1.54 13.27 -5.78
CA GLU A 124 2.97 13.12 -5.47
C GLU A 124 3.48 11.76 -5.93
N THR A 125 4.58 11.76 -6.67
CA THR A 125 5.29 10.53 -7.02
C THR A 125 6.53 10.39 -6.15
N VAL A 126 6.67 9.22 -5.52
CA VAL A 126 7.75 8.91 -4.60
C VAL A 126 8.41 7.58 -4.97
N ASP A 127 9.71 7.48 -4.70
CA ASP A 127 10.41 6.20 -4.75
C ASP A 127 9.90 5.30 -3.63
N GLY A 128 9.04 4.34 -3.97
CA GLY A 128 8.47 3.37 -3.03
C GLY A 128 9.50 2.37 -2.48
N MET A 129 10.73 2.37 -3.00
CA MET A 129 11.85 1.58 -2.48
C MET A 129 12.67 2.35 -1.42
N ASP A 130 12.41 3.64 -1.19
CA ASP A 130 13.02 4.44 -0.10
C ASP A 130 12.00 4.70 1.02
N ALA A 131 12.18 3.99 2.14
CA ALA A 131 11.29 4.07 3.29
C ALA A 131 11.18 5.48 3.89
N LEU A 132 12.25 6.27 3.88
CA LEU A 132 12.23 7.64 4.41
C LEU A 132 11.53 8.60 3.47
N ALA A 133 11.72 8.44 2.15
CA ALA A 133 11.01 9.22 1.16
C ALA A 133 9.49 8.99 1.26
N VAL A 134 9.06 7.73 1.35
CA VAL A 134 7.65 7.37 1.56
C VAL A 134 7.11 7.95 2.86
N TYR A 135 7.88 7.83 3.97
CA TYR A 135 7.47 8.39 5.26
C TYR A 135 7.22 9.91 5.18
N GLU A 136 8.15 10.68 4.62
CA GLU A 136 8.00 12.13 4.53
C GLU A 136 6.84 12.54 3.59
N THR A 137 6.67 11.86 2.47
CA THR A 137 5.55 12.10 1.54
C THR A 137 4.21 11.82 2.22
N VAL A 138 4.06 10.67 2.87
CA VAL A 138 2.80 10.32 3.57
C VAL A 138 2.55 11.24 4.76
N LYS A 139 3.58 11.64 5.50
CA LYS A 139 3.47 12.60 6.60
C LYS A 139 2.92 13.95 6.13
N GLN A 140 3.37 14.46 4.98
CA GLN A 140 2.84 15.68 4.37
C GLN A 140 1.38 15.50 3.95
N ALA A 141 1.04 14.37 3.31
CA ALA A 141 -0.34 14.04 2.95
C ALA A 141 -1.27 13.95 4.17
N VAL A 142 -0.80 13.36 5.28
CA VAL A 142 -1.53 13.33 6.57
C VAL A 142 -1.77 14.74 7.10
N ALA A 143 -0.74 15.60 7.10
CA ALA A 143 -0.87 16.98 7.55
C ALA A 143 -1.88 17.76 6.70
N HIS A 144 -1.83 17.59 5.37
CA HIS A 144 -2.78 18.17 4.43
C HIS A 144 -4.23 17.76 4.72
N ALA A 145 -4.46 16.46 4.89
CA ALA A 145 -5.78 15.91 5.19
C ALA A 145 -6.33 16.38 6.55
N ARG A 146 -5.48 16.40 7.61
CA ARG A 146 -5.83 16.89 8.95
C ARG A 146 -6.16 18.38 8.98
N SER A 147 -5.56 19.15 8.08
CA SER A 147 -5.89 20.58 7.90
C SER A 147 -7.23 20.82 7.20
N GLY A 148 -7.99 19.77 6.87
CA GLY A 148 -9.28 19.88 6.18
C GLY A 148 -9.18 20.22 4.68
N ASN A 149 -7.99 20.09 4.10
CA ASN A 149 -7.75 20.46 2.69
C ASN A 149 -8.18 19.37 1.69
N GLY A 150 -8.55 18.18 2.18
CA GLY A 150 -9.03 17.08 1.35
C GLY A 150 -8.00 15.98 1.10
N PRO A 151 -8.22 15.13 0.09
CA PRO A 151 -7.37 13.98 -0.17
C PRO A 151 -6.06 14.33 -0.87
N THR A 152 -5.13 13.37 -0.86
CA THR A 152 -3.88 13.41 -1.64
C THR A 152 -3.74 12.08 -2.38
N LEU A 153 -3.26 12.11 -3.63
CA LEU A 153 -2.88 10.93 -4.41
C LEU A 153 -1.36 10.74 -4.36
N VAL A 154 -0.92 9.62 -3.84
CA VAL A 154 0.51 9.24 -3.78
C VAL A 154 0.76 8.08 -4.74
N ASN A 155 1.67 8.26 -5.68
CA ASN A 155 2.15 7.23 -6.59
C ASN A 155 3.49 6.69 -6.07
N ALA A 156 3.49 5.59 -5.30
CA ALA A 156 4.69 4.96 -4.79
C ALA A 156 5.25 3.96 -5.82
N ILE A 157 6.35 4.33 -6.46
CA ILE A 157 7.00 3.49 -7.47
C ILE A 157 7.73 2.34 -6.78
N THR A 158 7.25 1.14 -6.97
CA THR A 158 7.80 -0.09 -6.38
C THR A 158 7.83 -1.22 -7.40
N TYR A 159 8.06 -2.46 -6.96
CA TYR A 159 8.10 -3.59 -7.86
C TYR A 159 7.61 -4.89 -7.20
N ARG A 160 6.85 -5.69 -7.95
CA ARG A 160 6.42 -7.02 -7.52
C ARG A 160 7.43 -8.07 -7.94
N TYR A 161 8.24 -8.59 -7.00
CA TYR A 161 9.28 -9.59 -7.29
C TYR A 161 8.73 -10.94 -7.75
N PHE A 162 7.60 -11.37 -7.21
CA PHE A 162 6.98 -12.64 -7.56
C PHE A 162 5.88 -12.46 -8.62
N GLY A 163 5.38 -13.57 -9.16
CA GLY A 163 4.21 -13.55 -10.04
C GLY A 163 2.97 -13.03 -9.33
N HIS A 164 1.98 -12.62 -10.10
CA HIS A 164 0.70 -12.16 -9.55
C HIS A 164 -0.03 -13.25 -8.74
N SER A 165 0.13 -14.50 -9.15
CA SER A 165 -0.38 -15.68 -8.47
C SER A 165 0.63 -16.83 -8.54
N LYS A 166 0.39 -17.92 -7.78
CA LYS A 166 1.24 -19.12 -7.81
C LYS A 166 1.36 -19.74 -9.21
N SER A 167 0.34 -19.59 -10.06
CA SER A 167 0.32 -20.12 -11.43
C SER A 167 0.93 -19.17 -12.47
N ASP A 168 1.28 -17.94 -12.10
CA ASP A 168 1.82 -16.95 -13.02
C ASP A 168 3.25 -17.29 -13.43
N LYS A 169 3.43 -17.63 -14.71
CA LYS A 169 4.73 -17.99 -15.31
C LYS A 169 5.60 -16.78 -15.63
N GLN A 170 5.15 -15.56 -15.40
CA GLN A 170 5.89 -14.30 -15.55
C GLN A 170 6.52 -14.06 -16.92
N ARG A 171 5.90 -14.56 -18.01
CA ARG A 171 6.43 -14.45 -19.38
C ARG A 171 6.40 -13.03 -19.95
N TYR A 172 5.78 -12.09 -19.25
CA TYR A 172 5.61 -10.69 -19.66
C TYR A 172 6.75 -9.77 -19.22
N ARG A 173 7.73 -10.28 -18.46
CA ARG A 173 8.91 -9.55 -17.97
C ARG A 173 10.15 -10.43 -17.99
N THR A 174 11.33 -9.81 -17.96
CA THR A 174 12.60 -10.54 -18.00
C THR A 174 13.14 -10.79 -16.59
N LYS A 175 14.07 -11.73 -16.46
CA LYS A 175 14.76 -11.99 -15.19
C LYS A 175 15.66 -10.82 -14.81
N GLU A 176 16.31 -10.22 -15.79
CA GLU A 176 17.21 -9.08 -15.62
C GLU A 176 16.45 -7.87 -15.06
N GLU A 177 15.22 -7.63 -15.51
CA GLU A 177 14.35 -6.60 -14.95
C GLU A 177 14.07 -6.87 -13.47
N VAL A 178 13.70 -8.10 -13.09
CA VAL A 178 13.44 -8.47 -11.70
C VAL A 178 14.67 -8.29 -10.82
N GLU A 179 15.84 -8.73 -11.28
CA GLU A 179 17.09 -8.62 -10.53
C GLU A 179 17.54 -7.16 -10.39
N ALA A 180 17.33 -6.32 -11.39
CA ALA A 180 17.60 -4.89 -11.29
C ALA A 180 16.76 -4.21 -10.21
N TRP A 181 15.52 -4.66 -9.99
CA TRP A 181 14.67 -4.17 -8.92
C TRP A 181 15.05 -4.78 -7.56
N ARG A 182 15.43 -6.06 -7.51
CA ARG A 182 15.92 -6.71 -6.28
C ARG A 182 17.17 -6.03 -5.73
N ALA A 183 18.05 -5.55 -6.60
CA ALA A 183 19.23 -4.79 -6.20
C ALA A 183 18.90 -3.49 -5.44
N LYS A 184 17.66 -3.03 -5.51
CA LYS A 184 17.14 -1.85 -4.79
C LYS A 184 16.21 -2.22 -3.63
N ASP A 185 16.29 -3.46 -3.12
CA ASP A 185 15.40 -3.93 -2.05
C ASP A 185 15.39 -2.96 -0.87
N PRO A 186 14.21 -2.45 -0.45
CA PRO A 186 14.10 -1.41 0.57
C PRO A 186 14.58 -1.89 1.96
N ILE A 187 14.48 -3.18 2.26
CA ILE A 187 14.94 -3.71 3.54
C ILE A 187 16.46 -3.67 3.61
N VAL A 188 17.13 -4.15 2.55
CA VAL A 188 18.60 -4.18 2.50
C VAL A 188 19.16 -2.77 2.44
N SER A 189 18.65 -1.93 1.53
CA SER A 189 19.15 -0.58 1.33
C SER A 189 18.93 0.31 2.56
N PHE A 190 17.81 0.17 3.26
CA PHE A 190 17.54 0.94 4.47
C PHE A 190 18.38 0.47 5.65
N ARG A 191 18.57 -0.86 5.82
CA ARG A 191 19.50 -1.41 6.80
C ARG A 191 20.89 -0.83 6.62
N ASP A 192 21.43 -0.93 5.41
CA ASP A 192 22.78 -0.48 5.10
C ASP A 192 22.95 1.03 5.31
N ARG A 193 21.91 1.81 4.99
CA ARG A 193 21.86 3.25 5.27
C ARG A 193 21.90 3.55 6.77
N LEU A 194 21.13 2.86 7.60
CA LEU A 194 21.12 3.06 9.05
C LEU A 194 22.46 2.71 9.69
N ILE A 195 23.10 1.62 9.23
CA ILE A 195 24.45 1.23 9.68
C ILE A 195 25.47 2.31 9.26
N GLY A 196 25.42 2.75 7.99
CA GLY A 196 26.31 3.79 7.48
C GLY A 196 26.18 5.15 8.18
N MET A 197 24.99 5.46 8.70
CA MET A 197 24.73 6.65 9.53
C MET A 197 25.11 6.47 11.00
N GLY A 198 25.54 5.26 11.41
CA GLY A 198 25.87 4.93 12.80
C GLY A 198 24.64 4.89 13.74
N MET A 199 23.43 4.78 13.19
CA MET A 199 22.18 4.70 13.95
C MET A 199 21.95 3.33 14.57
N ILE A 200 22.41 2.28 13.92
CA ILE A 200 22.41 0.91 14.41
C ILE A 200 23.73 0.21 14.04
N SER A 201 24.14 -0.75 14.83
CA SER A 201 25.26 -1.64 14.52
C SER A 201 24.78 -2.84 13.67
N GLU A 202 25.72 -3.55 13.05
CA GLU A 202 25.43 -4.79 12.33
C GLU A 202 24.80 -5.86 13.25
N ALA A 203 25.24 -5.94 14.49
CA ALA A 203 24.69 -6.86 15.48
C ALA A 203 23.23 -6.53 15.84
N GLU A 204 22.89 -5.25 15.96
CA GLU A 204 21.50 -4.80 16.19
C GLU A 204 20.62 -5.09 14.97
N ALA A 205 21.11 -4.85 13.76
CA ALA A 205 20.41 -5.18 12.50
C ALA A 205 20.11 -6.69 12.43
N ALA A 206 21.10 -7.54 12.66
CA ALA A 206 20.92 -9.00 12.73
C ALA A 206 19.93 -9.41 13.83
N GLY A 207 19.96 -8.74 14.98
CA GLY A 207 19.01 -8.96 16.06
C GLY A 207 17.57 -8.59 15.69
N ILE A 208 17.38 -7.52 14.88
CA ILE A 208 16.05 -7.13 14.36
C ILE A 208 15.53 -8.22 13.43
N GLU A 209 16.34 -8.69 12.49
CA GLU A 209 15.98 -9.74 11.54
C GLU A 209 15.61 -11.05 12.25
N ALA A 210 16.42 -11.47 13.22
CA ALA A 210 16.14 -12.67 14.02
C ALA A 210 14.81 -12.56 14.80
N ARG A 211 14.50 -11.39 15.37
CA ARG A 211 13.21 -11.17 16.06
C ARG A 211 12.04 -11.20 15.09
N ALA A 212 12.19 -10.64 13.89
CA ALA A 212 11.14 -10.68 12.86
C ALA A 212 10.86 -12.12 12.41
N GLN A 213 11.91 -12.89 12.15
CA GLN A 213 11.81 -14.31 11.80
C GLN A 213 11.11 -15.10 12.92
N LYS A 214 11.56 -14.93 14.15
CA LYS A 214 10.95 -15.61 15.30
C LYS A 214 9.49 -15.25 15.49
N ALA A 215 9.09 -14.00 15.28
CA ALA A 215 7.70 -13.58 15.40
C ALA A 215 6.79 -14.30 14.38
N VAL A 216 7.28 -14.54 13.16
CA VAL A 216 6.57 -15.33 12.15
C VAL A 216 6.46 -16.80 12.56
N GLU A 217 7.55 -17.40 13.04
CA GLU A 217 7.58 -18.79 13.50
C GLU A 217 6.63 -19.00 14.69
N ASP A 218 6.67 -18.11 15.68
CA ASP A 218 5.79 -18.13 16.84
C ASP A 218 4.31 -17.98 16.42
N ALA A 219 4.01 -17.11 15.42
CA ALA A 219 2.67 -16.93 14.90
C ALA A 219 2.16 -18.18 14.15
N ILE A 220 3.04 -18.89 13.43
CA ILE A 220 2.70 -20.17 12.78
C ILE A 220 2.43 -21.24 13.84
N ALA A 221 3.29 -21.34 14.86
CA ALA A 221 3.14 -22.33 15.92
C ALA A 221 1.87 -22.11 16.76
N TRP A 222 1.47 -20.83 16.93
CA TRP A 222 0.26 -20.48 17.66
C TRP A 222 -1.03 -20.77 16.85
N ALA A 223 -0.98 -20.70 15.52
CA ALA A 223 -2.13 -20.84 14.64
C ALA A 223 -2.61 -22.31 14.51
#